data_34138a3efbd2631f5578cb129e1bb3d5
#
_entry.id   34138a3efbd2631f5578cb129e1bb3d5
#
_cell.length_a   1.000
_cell.length_b   1.000
_cell.length_c   1.000
_cell.angle_alpha   90.00
_cell.angle_beta   90.00
_cell.angle_gamma   90.00
#
_symmetry.space_group_name_H-M   'P 1'
#
loop_
_entity.id
_entity.type
_entity.pdbx_description
1 polymer ?
#
loop_
_entity_poly.entity_id
_entity_poly.type
_entity_poly.pdbx_seq_one_letter_code
_entity_poly.pdbx_strand_id
1 'polypeptide(L)'
;DAAAAGLNPIHGWVLVDHEIWGETTQADRRQTASNFAAMYAGLKSRRPDLKFAFYAYGVKHHNTWPSFTADSLDYKTWQSQCEDYAEMLAVVDALCPTLYFWYTEADDGLAFTRARSPGLFRGYLTESRRLLDKYGAPNRPVYPYIWWRKHDASKDLEGWIWNDMLEQTLLLADGFVLWGGYNQTWDRGDVWLRSLQGARYTHRRRQGRSILTRAAG
;
A
#
# COMPACT_ATOMS: atom_id res chain seq x y z
N ASP A 1 22.75 -12.83 -4.49
CA ASP A 1 23.43 -13.31 -3.26
C ASP A 1 24.13 -12.17 -2.50
N ALA A 2 24.85 -11.28 -3.16
CA ALA A 2 25.45 -10.11 -2.53
C ALA A 2 24.43 -9.09 -2.02
N ALA A 3 23.29 -8.95 -2.69
CA ALA A 3 22.22 -8.06 -2.27
C ALA A 3 21.58 -8.46 -0.94
N ALA A 4 21.38 -9.76 -0.69
CA ALA A 4 20.83 -10.23 0.57
C ALA A 4 21.79 -10.06 1.75
N ALA A 5 23.10 -10.15 1.52
CA ALA A 5 24.13 -9.97 2.55
C ALA A 5 24.32 -8.49 2.97
N GLY A 6 24.00 -7.55 2.07
CA GLY A 6 24.14 -6.10 2.30
C GLY A 6 22.88 -5.41 2.87
N LEU A 7 21.77 -6.14 3.06
CA LEU A 7 20.55 -5.56 3.60
C LEU A 7 20.73 -5.15 5.07
N ASN A 8 20.57 -3.86 5.33
CA ASN A 8 20.50 -3.31 6.68
C ASN A 8 19.04 -2.94 6.98
N PRO A 9 18.22 -3.89 7.44
CA PRO A 9 16.79 -3.69 7.56
C PRO A 9 16.48 -2.79 8.76
N ILE A 10 15.57 -1.85 8.55
CA ILE A 10 15.01 -1.06 9.63
C ILE A 10 13.99 -1.94 10.38
N HIS A 11 14.27 -2.26 11.64
CA HIS A 11 13.39 -3.07 12.50
C HIS A 11 13.06 -4.47 11.95
N GLY A 12 13.94 -5.07 11.15
CA GLY A 12 13.74 -6.42 10.62
C GLY A 12 12.82 -6.53 9.41
N TRP A 13 12.42 -5.42 8.80
CA TRP A 13 11.61 -5.41 7.57
C TRP A 13 12.44 -5.10 6.33
N VAL A 14 12.14 -5.82 5.26
CA VAL A 14 12.64 -5.57 3.90
C VAL A 14 11.46 -5.42 2.97
N LEU A 15 11.34 -4.28 2.35
CA LEU A 15 10.35 -4.00 1.31
C LEU A 15 11.02 -4.19 -0.05
N VAL A 16 10.55 -5.18 -0.80
CA VAL A 16 11.08 -5.52 -2.11
C VAL A 16 10.29 -4.76 -3.16
N ASP A 17 10.97 -3.89 -3.88
CA ASP A 17 10.44 -3.15 -5.02
C ASP A 17 10.88 -3.84 -6.30
N HIS A 18 9.93 -4.48 -7.00
CA HIS A 18 10.20 -5.20 -8.24
C HIS A 18 9.00 -5.07 -9.18
N GLU A 19 9.10 -4.19 -10.15
CA GLU A 19 7.98 -3.78 -11.01
C GLU A 19 8.05 -4.35 -12.45
N ILE A 20 8.87 -5.36 -12.69
CA ILE A 20 9.22 -5.79 -14.06
C ILE A 20 8.23 -6.82 -14.64
N TRP A 21 7.45 -7.50 -13.80
CA TRP A 21 6.60 -8.59 -14.28
C TRP A 21 5.27 -8.10 -14.81
N GLY A 22 4.90 -8.62 -16.00
CA GLY A 22 3.62 -8.31 -16.63
C GLY A 22 2.42 -8.84 -15.84
N GLU A 23 1.30 -8.13 -15.95
CA GLU A 23 0.06 -8.45 -15.23
C GLU A 23 -1.16 -8.38 -16.14
N THR A 24 -0.97 -8.51 -17.45
CA THR A 24 -2.04 -8.31 -18.43
C THR A 24 -3.05 -9.44 -18.43
N THR A 25 -2.60 -10.67 -18.36
CA THR A 25 -3.47 -11.85 -18.34
C THR A 25 -3.56 -12.48 -16.95
N GLN A 26 -4.53 -13.37 -16.76
CA GLN A 26 -4.62 -14.18 -15.55
C GLN A 26 -3.38 -15.07 -15.38
N ALA A 27 -2.88 -15.64 -16.47
CA ALA A 27 -1.68 -16.48 -16.45
C ALA A 27 -0.46 -15.68 -15.99
N ASP A 28 -0.29 -14.43 -16.48
CA ASP A 28 0.81 -13.54 -16.08
C ASP A 28 0.75 -13.24 -14.59
N ARG A 29 -0.44 -12.88 -14.05
CA ARG A 29 -0.61 -12.57 -12.62
C ARG A 29 -0.30 -13.77 -11.73
N ARG A 30 -0.75 -14.96 -12.10
CA ARG A 30 -0.45 -16.22 -11.38
C ARG A 30 1.03 -16.56 -11.43
N GLN A 31 1.67 -16.40 -12.61
CA GLN A 31 3.11 -16.58 -12.73
C GLN A 31 3.89 -15.59 -11.87
N THR A 32 3.45 -14.32 -11.87
CA THR A 32 4.02 -13.28 -11.00
C THR A 32 3.89 -13.68 -9.52
N ALA A 33 2.72 -14.14 -9.09
CA ALA A 33 2.50 -14.62 -7.72
C ALA A 33 3.42 -15.78 -7.34
N SER A 34 3.59 -16.75 -8.23
CA SER A 34 4.50 -17.89 -8.04
C SER A 34 5.97 -17.44 -7.95
N ASN A 35 6.38 -16.51 -8.82
CA ASN A 35 7.72 -15.93 -8.78
C ASN A 35 8.01 -15.21 -7.45
N PHE A 36 7.03 -14.45 -6.93
CA PHE A 36 7.17 -13.79 -5.62
C PHE A 36 7.21 -14.80 -4.47
N ALA A 37 6.40 -15.85 -4.51
CA ALA A 37 6.45 -16.91 -3.52
C ALA A 37 7.80 -17.62 -3.49
N ALA A 38 8.36 -17.93 -4.67
CA ALA A 38 9.70 -18.50 -4.79
C ALA A 38 10.80 -17.54 -4.32
N MET A 39 10.70 -16.26 -4.66
CA MET A 39 11.61 -15.21 -4.17
C MET A 39 11.55 -15.13 -2.65
N TYR A 40 10.35 -15.08 -2.07
CA TYR A 40 10.15 -15.06 -0.62
C TYR A 40 10.82 -16.26 0.06
N ALA A 41 10.58 -17.47 -0.45
CA ALA A 41 11.21 -18.69 0.08
C ALA A 41 12.75 -18.62 0.02
N GLY A 42 13.31 -18.13 -1.10
CA GLY A 42 14.74 -17.93 -1.27
C GLY A 42 15.33 -16.89 -0.31
N LEU A 43 14.61 -15.80 -0.06
CA LEU A 43 15.01 -14.77 0.92
C LEU A 43 14.94 -15.32 2.35
N LYS A 44 13.86 -15.97 2.70
CA LYS A 44 13.68 -16.57 4.06
C LYS A 44 14.68 -17.68 4.36
N SER A 45 15.09 -18.47 3.38
CA SER A 45 16.13 -19.49 3.58
C SER A 45 17.49 -18.91 3.96
N ARG A 46 17.79 -17.67 3.50
CA ARG A 46 19.05 -16.97 3.80
C ARG A 46 18.96 -16.05 5.01
N ARG A 47 17.80 -15.45 5.20
CA ARG A 47 17.55 -14.49 6.27
C ARG A 47 16.20 -14.77 6.94
N PRO A 48 16.12 -15.87 7.71
CA PRO A 48 14.88 -16.25 8.41
C PRO A 48 14.46 -15.23 9.49
N ASP A 49 15.40 -14.42 9.95
CA ASP A 49 15.22 -13.34 10.92
C ASP A 49 14.47 -12.14 10.37
N LEU A 50 14.46 -11.93 9.04
CA LEU A 50 13.85 -10.77 8.40
C LEU A 50 12.42 -11.06 7.97
N LYS A 51 11.61 -9.99 7.94
CA LYS A 51 10.27 -9.96 7.36
C LYS A 51 10.32 -9.32 5.98
N PHE A 52 9.61 -9.92 5.03
CA PHE A 52 9.59 -9.47 3.64
C PHE A 52 8.19 -9.14 3.19
N ALA A 53 8.05 -8.01 2.51
CA ALA A 53 6.84 -7.61 1.81
C ALA A 53 7.20 -7.08 0.42
N PHE A 54 6.24 -7.14 -0.50
CA PHE A 54 6.42 -6.71 -1.87
C PHE A 54 5.61 -5.45 -2.14
N TYR A 55 6.25 -4.47 -2.80
CA TYR A 55 5.63 -3.22 -3.21
C TYR A 55 4.53 -3.47 -4.24
N ALA A 56 3.37 -2.89 -4.04
CA ALA A 56 2.24 -2.77 -4.97
C ALA A 56 1.53 -4.07 -5.39
N TYR A 57 2.02 -5.26 -5.02
CA TYR A 57 1.41 -6.51 -5.44
C TYR A 57 0.36 -7.05 -4.44
N GLY A 58 -0.52 -7.90 -4.95
CA GLY A 58 -1.60 -8.55 -4.20
C GLY A 58 -2.94 -7.85 -4.34
N VAL A 59 -2.99 -6.52 -4.29
CA VAL A 59 -4.17 -5.74 -4.65
C VAL A 59 -3.89 -5.02 -5.96
N LYS A 60 -4.55 -5.46 -7.02
CA LYS A 60 -4.34 -4.88 -8.34
C LYS A 60 -4.71 -3.41 -8.35
N HIS A 61 -3.75 -2.55 -8.70
CA HIS A 61 -3.98 -1.13 -8.83
C HIS A 61 -4.95 -0.83 -9.98
N HIS A 62 -5.98 -0.04 -9.72
CA HIS A 62 -6.98 0.30 -10.72
C HIS A 62 -7.38 1.77 -10.60
N ASN A 63 -6.91 2.59 -11.52
CA ASN A 63 -7.15 4.03 -11.52
C ASN A 63 -8.62 4.43 -11.71
N THR A 64 -9.48 3.50 -12.14
CA THR A 64 -10.93 3.72 -12.33
C THR A 64 -11.77 3.15 -11.19
N TRP A 65 -11.15 2.73 -10.07
CA TRP A 65 -11.84 2.10 -8.95
C TRP A 65 -13.16 2.75 -8.53
N PRO A 66 -13.26 4.06 -8.38
CA PRO A 66 -14.50 4.67 -7.90
C PRO A 66 -15.68 4.58 -8.85
N SER A 67 -15.48 4.16 -10.10
CA SER A 67 -16.58 3.87 -11.02
C SER A 67 -17.24 2.51 -10.74
N PHE A 68 -16.62 1.67 -9.88
CA PHE A 68 -17.17 0.37 -9.52
C PHE A 68 -18.16 0.48 -8.38
N THR A 69 -19.31 -0.12 -8.56
CA THR A 69 -20.23 -0.40 -7.45
C THR A 69 -19.91 -1.76 -6.86
N ALA A 70 -20.06 -1.91 -5.54
CA ALA A 70 -19.61 -3.09 -4.80
C ALA A 70 -20.11 -4.44 -5.35
N ASP A 71 -21.23 -4.50 -6.02
CA ASP A 71 -21.77 -5.73 -6.60
C ASP A 71 -21.70 -5.80 -8.13
N SER A 72 -21.08 -4.81 -8.75
CA SER A 72 -20.95 -4.78 -10.21
C SER A 72 -20.06 -5.92 -10.73
N LEU A 73 -20.23 -6.29 -11.99
CA LEU A 73 -19.37 -7.27 -12.66
C LEU A 73 -17.91 -6.80 -12.67
N ASP A 74 -17.68 -5.51 -12.87
CA ASP A 74 -16.34 -4.92 -12.89
C ASP A 74 -15.65 -5.05 -11.54
N TYR A 75 -16.39 -4.81 -10.44
CA TYR A 75 -15.87 -5.00 -9.10
C TYR A 75 -15.49 -6.46 -8.82
N LYS A 76 -16.38 -7.40 -9.15
CA LYS A 76 -16.12 -8.84 -8.99
C LYS A 76 -14.95 -9.31 -9.86
N THR A 77 -14.83 -8.78 -11.07
CA THR A 77 -13.71 -9.05 -11.97
C THR A 77 -12.40 -8.55 -11.36
N TRP A 78 -12.39 -7.33 -10.84
CA TRP A 78 -11.22 -6.78 -10.15
C TRP A 78 -10.83 -7.62 -8.91
N GLN A 79 -11.80 -8.01 -8.08
CA GLN A 79 -11.52 -8.90 -6.95
C GLN A 79 -10.93 -10.24 -7.39
N SER A 80 -11.48 -10.84 -8.46
CA SER A 80 -10.92 -12.06 -9.03
C SER A 80 -9.49 -11.89 -9.52
N GLN A 81 -9.15 -10.73 -10.09
CA GLN A 81 -7.78 -10.43 -10.50
C GLN A 81 -6.83 -10.27 -9.29
N CYS A 82 -7.31 -9.71 -8.17
CA CYS A 82 -6.54 -9.68 -6.94
C CYS A 82 -6.30 -11.09 -6.37
N GLU A 83 -7.25 -11.99 -6.53
CA GLU A 83 -7.12 -13.39 -6.09
C GLU A 83 -6.11 -14.22 -6.89
N ASP A 84 -5.75 -13.79 -8.09
CA ASP A 84 -4.68 -14.46 -8.88
C ASP A 84 -3.31 -14.40 -8.16
N TYR A 85 -3.15 -13.54 -7.14
CA TYR A 85 -1.94 -13.48 -6.30
C TYR A 85 -1.96 -14.39 -5.08
N ALA A 86 -2.88 -15.35 -5.01
CA ALA A 86 -3.09 -16.23 -3.85
C ALA A 86 -1.81 -16.89 -3.33
N GLU A 87 -0.94 -17.38 -4.21
CA GLU A 87 0.30 -18.06 -3.84
C GLU A 87 1.28 -17.12 -3.11
N MET A 88 1.42 -15.89 -3.58
CA MET A 88 2.20 -14.85 -2.89
C MET A 88 1.55 -14.47 -1.57
N LEU A 89 0.22 -14.26 -1.56
CA LEU A 89 -0.53 -13.85 -0.36
C LEU A 89 -0.43 -14.88 0.77
N ALA A 90 -0.29 -16.16 0.44
CA ALA A 90 -0.14 -17.22 1.42
C ALA A 90 1.20 -17.16 2.20
N VAL A 91 2.23 -16.52 1.64
CA VAL A 91 3.59 -16.58 2.22
C VAL A 91 4.12 -15.26 2.75
N VAL A 92 3.77 -14.09 2.18
CA VAL A 92 4.33 -12.78 2.56
C VAL A 92 4.12 -12.42 4.03
N ASP A 93 5.03 -11.68 4.62
CA ASP A 93 4.92 -11.24 6.02
C ASP A 93 3.99 -10.02 6.19
N ALA A 94 3.74 -9.25 5.13
CA ALA A 94 2.79 -8.15 5.09
C ALA A 94 2.28 -7.91 3.68
N LEU A 95 1.10 -7.30 3.57
CA LEU A 95 0.55 -6.82 2.29
C LEU A 95 0.75 -5.31 2.19
N CYS A 96 1.35 -4.86 1.08
CA CYS A 96 1.74 -3.47 0.89
C CYS A 96 1.12 -2.88 -0.39
N PRO A 97 -0.21 -2.65 -0.42
CA PRO A 97 -0.87 -2.05 -1.58
C PRO A 97 -0.42 -0.60 -1.78
N THR A 98 -0.48 -0.09 -3.01
CA THR A 98 -0.28 1.33 -3.28
C THR A 98 -1.58 2.10 -3.18
N LEU A 99 -1.56 3.21 -2.46
CA LEU A 99 -2.66 4.17 -2.42
C LEU A 99 -2.31 5.44 -3.21
N TYR A 100 -1.42 5.34 -4.19
CA TYR A 100 -1.06 6.51 -5.01
C TYR A 100 -2.27 6.99 -5.80
N PHE A 101 -2.53 8.28 -5.70
CA PHE A 101 -3.71 8.88 -6.30
C PHE A 101 -3.39 9.53 -7.66
N TRP A 102 -4.29 9.35 -8.63
CA TRP A 102 -4.07 9.75 -10.01
C TRP A 102 -4.73 11.06 -10.37
N TYR A 103 -5.62 11.55 -9.52
CA TYR A 103 -6.52 12.66 -9.85
C TYR A 103 -6.24 13.88 -8.99
N THR A 104 -6.47 15.06 -9.54
CA THR A 104 -6.44 16.32 -8.79
C THR A 104 -7.63 17.18 -9.18
N GLU A 105 -8.02 18.12 -8.32
CA GLU A 105 -9.08 19.07 -8.66
C GLU A 105 -8.74 19.90 -9.90
N ALA A 106 -7.48 20.25 -10.05
CA ALA A 106 -6.99 21.07 -11.15
C ALA A 106 -7.06 20.37 -12.52
N ASP A 107 -6.84 19.04 -12.55
CA ASP A 107 -6.83 18.29 -13.81
C ASP A 107 -8.21 17.68 -14.13
N ASP A 108 -8.93 17.21 -13.11
CA ASP A 108 -10.10 16.34 -13.25
C ASP A 108 -11.40 16.98 -12.74
N GLY A 109 -11.29 18.07 -12.02
CA GLY A 109 -12.40 18.76 -11.38
C GLY A 109 -12.78 18.19 -10.00
N LEU A 110 -13.26 19.08 -9.13
CA LEU A 110 -13.54 18.79 -7.73
C LEU A 110 -14.56 17.67 -7.54
N ALA A 111 -15.67 17.68 -8.29
CA ALA A 111 -16.73 16.68 -8.13
C ALA A 111 -16.25 15.27 -8.49
N PHE A 112 -15.47 15.15 -9.57
CA PHE A 112 -14.91 13.90 -10.02
C PHE A 112 -13.89 13.35 -9.01
N THR A 113 -12.99 14.20 -8.54
CA THR A 113 -11.94 13.83 -7.61
C THR A 113 -12.52 13.41 -6.25
N ARG A 114 -13.50 14.15 -5.72
CA ARG A 114 -14.20 13.82 -4.47
C ARG A 114 -14.99 12.52 -4.53
N ALA A 115 -15.57 12.20 -5.67
CA ALA A 115 -16.29 10.95 -5.84
C ALA A 115 -15.36 9.72 -5.81
N ARG A 116 -14.07 9.92 -6.11
CA ARG A 116 -13.12 8.81 -6.28
C ARG A 116 -12.24 8.54 -5.06
N SER A 117 -11.80 9.57 -4.37
CA SER A 117 -10.83 9.46 -3.29
C SER A 117 -11.25 8.48 -2.18
N PRO A 118 -12.42 8.60 -1.55
CA PRO A 118 -12.79 7.71 -0.43
C PRO A 118 -12.95 6.25 -0.87
N GLY A 119 -13.53 6.02 -2.04
CA GLY A 119 -13.76 4.69 -2.59
C GLY A 119 -12.46 3.95 -2.88
N LEU A 120 -11.48 4.65 -3.45
CA LEU A 120 -10.20 4.08 -3.80
C LEU A 120 -9.42 3.65 -2.55
N PHE A 121 -9.20 4.55 -1.61
CA PHE A 121 -8.41 4.26 -0.42
C PHE A 121 -9.05 3.18 0.44
N ARG A 122 -10.32 3.35 0.74
CA ARG A 122 -11.10 2.37 1.52
C ARG A 122 -11.20 1.03 0.80
N GLY A 123 -11.47 1.05 -0.49
CA GLY A 123 -11.62 -0.17 -1.31
C GLY A 123 -10.36 -1.03 -1.30
N TYR A 124 -9.21 -0.42 -1.52
CA TYR A 124 -7.94 -1.15 -1.51
C TYR A 124 -7.59 -1.73 -0.14
N LEU A 125 -7.81 -0.98 0.91
CA LEU A 125 -7.51 -1.45 2.27
C LEU A 125 -8.48 -2.56 2.71
N THR A 126 -9.77 -2.43 2.38
CA THR A 126 -10.78 -3.48 2.66
C THR A 126 -10.47 -4.75 1.87
N GLU A 127 -10.12 -4.63 0.60
CA GLU A 127 -9.72 -5.77 -0.23
C GLU A 127 -8.45 -6.45 0.29
N SER A 128 -7.47 -5.67 0.75
CA SER A 128 -6.27 -6.21 1.37
C SER A 128 -6.59 -7.12 2.55
N ARG A 129 -7.50 -6.69 3.42
CA ARG A 129 -7.97 -7.53 4.55
C ARG A 129 -8.69 -8.77 4.08
N ARG A 130 -9.65 -8.62 3.15
CA ARG A 130 -10.38 -9.76 2.60
C ARG A 130 -9.43 -10.83 2.02
N LEU A 131 -8.41 -10.40 1.31
CA LEU A 131 -7.43 -11.33 0.72
C LEU A 131 -6.59 -12.05 1.78
N LEU A 132 -6.10 -11.34 2.80
CA LEU A 132 -5.37 -11.96 3.89
C LEU A 132 -6.25 -12.95 4.69
N ASP A 133 -7.50 -12.59 4.95
CA ASP A 133 -8.46 -13.49 5.61
C ASP A 133 -8.72 -14.74 4.77
N LYS A 134 -8.90 -14.57 3.46
CA LYS A 134 -9.21 -15.67 2.52
C LYS A 134 -8.04 -16.65 2.36
N TYR A 135 -6.81 -16.16 2.32
CA TYR A 135 -5.63 -16.99 2.05
C TYR A 135 -4.83 -17.38 3.31
N GLY A 136 -5.48 -17.35 4.45
CA GLY A 136 -4.96 -17.95 5.69
C GLY A 136 -3.94 -17.09 6.43
N ALA A 137 -3.95 -15.79 6.20
CA ALA A 137 -3.02 -14.87 6.84
C ALA A 137 -3.70 -13.68 7.58
N PRO A 138 -4.78 -13.89 8.36
CA PRO A 138 -5.60 -12.81 8.92
C PRO A 138 -4.84 -11.90 9.89
N ASN A 139 -3.78 -12.39 10.52
CA ASN A 139 -2.97 -11.64 11.48
C ASN A 139 -1.80 -10.89 10.82
N ARG A 140 -1.61 -11.02 9.52
CA ARG A 140 -0.55 -10.30 8.83
C ARG A 140 -0.93 -8.84 8.64
N PRO A 141 0.02 -7.93 8.84
CA PRO A 141 -0.27 -6.51 8.73
C PRO A 141 -0.46 -6.06 7.28
N VAL A 142 -1.23 -4.96 7.15
CA VAL A 142 -1.37 -4.19 5.92
C VAL A 142 -0.64 -2.87 6.09
N TYR A 143 0.37 -2.63 5.26
CA TYR A 143 1.19 -1.41 5.26
C TYR A 143 1.13 -0.75 3.87
N PRO A 144 0.07 0.02 3.55
CA PRO A 144 -0.04 0.66 2.26
C PRO A 144 1.10 1.65 2.02
N TYR A 145 1.53 1.75 0.77
CA TYR A 145 2.36 2.86 0.32
C TYR A 145 1.49 4.08 0.08
N ILE A 146 1.82 5.16 0.73
CA ILE A 146 1.16 6.46 0.60
C ILE A 146 2.13 7.52 0.12
N TRP A 147 1.63 8.46 -0.68
CA TRP A 147 2.41 9.56 -1.20
C TRP A 147 1.56 10.82 -1.24
N TRP A 148 2.11 11.95 -0.82
CA TRP A 148 1.42 13.25 -0.84
C TRP A 148 1.39 13.91 -2.22
N ARG A 149 1.95 13.26 -3.24
CA ARG A 149 1.95 13.72 -4.62
C ARG A 149 1.04 12.87 -5.49
N LYS A 150 0.60 13.47 -6.61
CA LYS A 150 -0.05 12.75 -7.69
C LYS A 150 0.89 11.64 -8.20
N HIS A 151 0.33 10.54 -8.64
CA HIS A 151 1.09 9.35 -9.04
C HIS A 151 2.23 9.63 -10.05
N ASP A 152 2.02 10.57 -10.96
CA ASP A 152 3.04 10.99 -11.95
C ASP A 152 4.07 11.99 -11.39
N ALA A 153 4.03 12.29 -10.11
CA ALA A 153 4.88 13.26 -9.41
C ALA A 153 4.78 14.70 -9.94
N SER A 154 3.80 15.01 -10.78
CA SER A 154 3.67 16.32 -11.44
C SER A 154 3.32 17.45 -10.47
N LYS A 155 2.57 17.15 -9.43
CA LYS A 155 2.10 18.13 -8.43
C LYS A 155 1.77 17.46 -7.09
N ASP A 156 1.66 18.26 -6.06
CA ASP A 156 1.18 17.80 -4.76
C ASP A 156 -0.33 17.56 -4.80
N LEU A 157 -0.80 16.59 -4.00
CA LEU A 157 -2.24 16.37 -3.80
C LEU A 157 -2.83 17.53 -3.00
N GLU A 158 -4.08 17.84 -3.28
CA GLU A 158 -4.85 18.76 -2.46
C GLU A 158 -4.92 18.24 -1.01
N GLY A 159 -4.83 19.15 -0.05
CA GLY A 159 -4.74 18.79 1.37
C GLY A 159 -5.88 17.90 1.87
N TRP A 160 -7.08 18.01 1.29
CA TRP A 160 -8.21 17.17 1.66
C TRP A 160 -8.06 15.73 1.14
N ILE A 161 -7.46 15.50 -0.05
CA ILE A 161 -7.17 14.16 -0.58
C ILE A 161 -6.14 13.47 0.31
N TRP A 162 -5.07 14.20 0.64
CA TRP A 162 -4.04 13.70 1.54
C TRP A 162 -4.61 13.33 2.91
N ASN A 163 -5.47 14.17 3.48
CA ASN A 163 -6.10 13.91 4.77
C ASN A 163 -7.05 12.70 4.70
N ASP A 164 -7.82 12.54 3.64
CA ASP A 164 -8.68 11.37 3.43
C ASP A 164 -7.85 10.08 3.31
N MET A 165 -6.76 10.09 2.52
CA MET A 165 -5.82 8.98 2.43
C MET A 165 -5.27 8.59 3.81
N LEU A 166 -4.83 9.56 4.59
CA LEU A 166 -4.35 9.34 5.96
C LEU A 166 -5.43 8.77 6.87
N GLU A 167 -6.64 9.33 6.82
CA GLU A 167 -7.76 8.88 7.66
C GLU A 167 -8.12 7.42 7.36
N GLN A 168 -8.30 7.05 6.09
CA GLN A 168 -8.61 5.68 5.70
C GLN A 168 -7.47 4.73 6.08
N THR A 169 -6.22 5.14 5.89
CA THR A 169 -5.04 4.35 6.28
C THR A 169 -5.01 4.10 7.79
N LEU A 170 -5.23 5.14 8.60
CA LEU A 170 -5.22 5.01 10.07
C LEU A 170 -6.42 4.21 10.63
N LEU A 171 -7.52 4.13 9.89
CA LEU A 171 -8.69 3.36 10.28
C LEU A 171 -8.58 1.87 9.91
N LEU A 172 -7.98 1.54 8.76
CA LEU A 172 -8.10 0.22 8.13
C LEU A 172 -6.78 -0.54 8.00
N ALA A 173 -5.63 0.13 8.16
CA ALA A 173 -4.31 -0.48 8.07
C ALA A 173 -3.60 -0.53 9.44
N ASP A 174 -2.54 -1.33 9.54
CA ASP A 174 -1.72 -1.46 10.76
C ASP A 174 -0.61 -0.41 10.84
N GLY A 175 -0.34 0.24 9.73
CA GLY A 175 0.65 1.29 9.57
C GLY A 175 0.73 1.68 8.09
N PHE A 176 1.82 2.29 7.67
CA PHE A 176 2.02 2.67 6.26
C PHE A 176 3.50 2.83 5.94
N VAL A 177 3.81 2.81 4.66
CA VAL A 177 5.09 3.19 4.09
C VAL A 177 4.92 4.55 3.42
N LEU A 178 5.65 5.54 3.89
CA LEU A 178 5.64 6.87 3.27
C LEU A 178 6.69 6.92 2.17
N TRP A 179 6.24 7.13 0.93
CA TRP A 179 7.12 7.31 -0.20
C TRP A 179 7.50 8.79 -0.34
N GLY A 180 8.79 9.08 -0.46
CA GLY A 180 9.32 10.44 -0.57
C GLY A 180 9.72 10.85 -1.99
N GLY A 181 9.82 9.89 -2.89
CA GLY A 181 10.44 10.11 -4.21
C GLY A 181 11.96 10.24 -4.11
N TYR A 182 12.61 10.19 -5.26
CA TYR A 182 14.05 10.42 -5.38
C TYR A 182 14.33 11.94 -5.32
N ASN A 183 15.40 12.33 -4.63
CA ASN A 183 15.88 13.71 -4.54
C ASN A 183 14.93 14.72 -3.83
N GLN A 184 14.05 14.25 -2.95
CA GLN A 184 13.25 15.15 -2.15
C GLN A 184 13.94 15.54 -0.86
N THR A 185 14.02 16.84 -0.62
CA THR A 185 14.43 17.39 0.68
C THR A 185 13.25 17.30 1.64
N TRP A 186 13.47 16.72 2.80
CA TRP A 186 12.46 16.64 3.86
C TRP A 186 12.45 17.94 4.66
N ASP A 187 11.46 18.79 4.43
CA ASP A 187 11.27 20.00 5.22
C ASP A 187 10.20 19.77 6.30
N ARG A 188 10.56 20.04 7.56
CA ARG A 188 9.62 19.98 8.69
C ARG A 188 8.49 21.01 8.58
N GLY A 189 8.64 22.01 7.74
CA GLY A 189 7.64 23.02 7.41
C GLY A 189 6.56 22.55 6.44
N ASP A 190 6.75 21.41 5.75
CA ASP A 190 5.83 20.92 4.74
C ASP A 190 4.44 20.65 5.30
N VAL A 191 3.42 21.09 4.58
CA VAL A 191 2.01 20.98 4.98
C VAL A 191 1.62 19.50 5.16
N TRP A 192 2.09 18.62 4.29
CA TRP A 192 1.83 17.19 4.36
C TRP A 192 2.42 16.55 5.63
N LEU A 193 3.62 16.95 6.06
CA LEU A 193 4.25 16.44 7.28
C LEU A 193 3.52 16.91 8.54
N ARG A 194 3.06 18.15 8.55
CA ARG A 194 2.22 18.69 9.65
C ARG A 194 0.88 17.95 9.75
N SER A 195 0.25 17.67 8.62
CA SER A 195 -0.98 16.86 8.56
C SER A 195 -0.76 15.45 9.10
N LEU A 196 0.35 14.82 8.75
CA LEU A 196 0.73 13.50 9.26
C LEU A 196 0.91 13.51 10.80
N GLN A 197 1.54 14.54 11.35
CA GLN A 197 1.71 14.70 12.79
C GLN A 197 0.35 14.89 13.49
N GLY A 198 -0.54 15.70 12.93
CA GLY A 198 -1.91 15.89 13.43
C GLY A 198 -2.75 14.62 13.38
N ALA A 199 -2.69 13.88 12.29
CA ALA A 199 -3.40 12.61 12.12
C ALA A 199 -2.92 11.56 13.15
N ARG A 200 -1.61 11.44 13.41
CA ARG A 200 -1.05 10.55 14.45
C ARG A 200 -1.58 10.89 15.85
N TYR A 201 -1.70 12.16 16.18
CA TYR A 201 -2.22 12.61 17.49
C TYR A 201 -3.70 12.23 17.65
N THR A 202 -4.51 12.44 16.62
CA THR A 202 -5.94 12.13 16.62
C THR A 202 -6.18 10.62 16.72
N HIS A 203 -5.42 9.82 15.98
CA HIS A 203 -5.52 8.37 16.01
C HIS A 203 -5.17 7.80 17.40
N ARG A 204 -4.10 8.25 18.02
CA ARG A 204 -3.72 7.86 19.39
C ARG A 204 -4.83 8.14 20.41
N ARG A 205 -5.51 9.26 20.30
CA ARG A 205 -6.65 9.59 21.17
C ARG A 205 -7.84 8.65 20.97
N ARG A 206 -8.14 8.26 19.73
CA ARG A 206 -9.29 7.40 19.41
C ARG A 206 -9.07 5.95 19.83
N GLN A 207 -7.87 5.42 19.74
CA GLN A 207 -7.59 4.02 20.05
C GLN A 207 -7.18 3.74 21.49
N GLY A 208 -6.88 4.75 22.32
CA GLY A 208 -6.38 4.55 23.69
C GLY A 208 -5.10 3.73 23.78
N ARG A 209 -4.46 3.41 22.65
CA ARG A 209 -3.26 2.60 22.53
C ARG A 209 -2.03 3.48 22.34
N SER A 210 -1.06 3.30 23.21
CA SER A 210 0.29 3.83 23.04
C SER A 210 0.96 3.13 21.87
N ILE A 211 0.96 3.77 20.69
CA ILE A 211 1.88 3.38 19.62
C ILE A 211 3.24 3.93 20.02
N LEU A 212 4.10 3.07 20.53
CA LEU A 212 5.48 3.39 20.79
C LEU A 212 6.18 3.68 19.45
N THR A 213 6.26 4.95 19.11
CA THR A 213 7.22 5.43 18.13
C THR A 213 8.54 5.64 18.84
N ARG A 214 9.46 4.73 18.72
CA ARG A 214 10.86 5.09 18.87
C ARG A 214 11.24 5.85 17.59
N ALA A 215 11.35 7.17 17.71
CA ALA A 215 12.10 7.94 16.77
C ALA A 215 13.55 7.42 16.85
N ALA A 216 14.09 6.97 15.73
CA ALA A 216 15.53 6.78 15.62
C ALA A 216 16.16 8.15 15.80
N GLY A 217 16.97 8.28 16.84
CA GLY A 217 17.95 9.35 16.99
C GLY A 217 19.10 9.12 16.01
#